data_b959483c813c2ef632db46137baad1b6
#
_entry.id   b959483c813c2ef632db46137baad1b6
#
_cell.length_a   1.000
_cell.length_b   1.000
_cell.length_c   1.000
_cell.angle_alpha   90.00
_cell.angle_beta   90.00
_cell.angle_gamma   90.00
#
_symmetry.space_group_name_H-M   'P 1'
#
loop_
_entity.id
_entity.type
_entity.pdbx_description
1 polymer ?
#
loop_
_entity_poly.entity_id
_entity_poly.type
_entity_poly.pdbx_seq_one_letter_code
_entity_poly.pdbx_strand_id
1 'polypeptide(L)'
;TMLQVAAQELGVHPSKISVSVGDTDSVGHTEVSGGSRITYTMSNAVNQACTRMLGLLRERAAAELEVDPQELEYDTGIFSSRVSQDKRLTLTDLGRQSLRRGGPVTATGAVARMQPAPAFSAHVVDVEVDMETGQVKLLNYTAFQDVGRAVNPTQVEGQIQGGAVQGIGWALMEGYQFSESGVLQNANLLDYKTPTATDVPFIDTVILEIPASDGPYGIRGVGETPIIPPLPALANAIHNATGVRIRELPMNPEALFHAMQGRGG
;
A
#
# COMPACT_ATOMS: atom_id res chain seq x y z
N THR A 1 5.50 -7.48 0.22
CA THR A 1 4.19 -7.78 0.80
C THR A 1 3.67 -9.14 0.35
N MET A 2 3.54 -9.45 -0.96
CA MET A 2 2.99 -10.75 -1.45
C MET A 2 3.80 -11.97 -1.00
N LEU A 3 5.12 -11.85 -0.94
CA LEU A 3 5.99 -12.87 -0.37
C LEU A 3 5.65 -13.18 1.10
N GLN A 4 5.35 -12.14 1.90
CA GLN A 4 4.95 -12.30 3.31
C GLN A 4 3.60 -13.01 3.43
N VAL A 5 2.63 -12.69 2.56
CA VAL A 5 1.34 -13.39 2.49
C VAL A 5 1.56 -14.86 2.15
N ALA A 6 2.32 -15.17 1.10
CA ALA A 6 2.59 -16.55 0.72
C ALA A 6 3.34 -17.32 1.82
N ALA A 7 4.31 -16.69 2.49
CA ALA A 7 5.06 -17.30 3.59
C ALA A 7 4.16 -17.63 4.78
N GLN A 8 3.22 -16.73 5.11
CA GLN A 8 2.22 -16.93 6.16
C GLN A 8 1.28 -18.10 5.82
N GLU A 9 0.74 -18.11 4.60
CA GLU A 9 -0.20 -19.16 4.16
C GLU A 9 0.45 -20.54 4.06
N LEU A 10 1.70 -20.59 3.60
CA LEU A 10 2.45 -21.82 3.47
C LEU A 10 3.19 -22.22 4.75
N GLY A 11 3.15 -21.40 5.80
CA GLY A 11 3.84 -21.69 7.06
C GLY A 11 5.35 -21.89 6.88
N VAL A 12 5.99 -21.14 5.97
CA VAL A 12 7.42 -21.27 5.67
C VAL A 12 8.14 -19.95 5.85
N HIS A 13 9.45 -20.01 6.11
CA HIS A 13 10.25 -18.80 6.22
C HIS A 13 10.29 -18.05 4.87
N PRO A 14 10.16 -16.70 4.85
CA PRO A 14 10.14 -15.89 3.62
C PRO A 14 11.33 -16.14 2.67
N SER A 15 12.51 -16.48 3.19
CA SER A 15 13.69 -16.81 2.37
C SER A 15 13.55 -18.07 1.51
N LYS A 16 12.48 -18.84 1.70
CA LYS A 16 12.18 -20.03 0.89
C LYS A 16 11.29 -19.72 -0.32
N ILE A 17 10.86 -18.49 -0.46
CA ILE A 17 9.96 -18.04 -1.52
C ILE A 17 10.68 -17.04 -2.41
N SER A 18 10.61 -17.26 -3.72
CA SER A 18 11.02 -16.30 -4.72
C SER A 18 9.80 -15.72 -5.41
N VAL A 19 9.82 -14.42 -5.67
CA VAL A 19 8.73 -13.71 -6.38
C VAL A 19 9.28 -13.21 -7.70
N SER A 20 8.58 -13.50 -8.79
CA SER A 20 8.84 -12.94 -10.12
C SER A 20 7.68 -12.05 -10.52
N VAL A 21 7.96 -10.80 -10.86
CA VAL A 21 6.98 -9.79 -11.28
C VAL A 21 7.58 -8.92 -12.39
N GLY A 22 6.71 -8.25 -13.13
CA GLY A 22 7.12 -7.24 -14.11
C GLY A 22 7.54 -7.79 -15.47
N ASP A 23 7.36 -9.07 -15.71
CA ASP A 23 7.60 -9.70 -17.01
C ASP A 23 6.27 -10.14 -17.62
N THR A 24 5.80 -9.43 -18.62
CA THR A 24 4.50 -9.67 -19.26
C THR A 24 4.45 -10.98 -20.07
N ASP A 25 5.58 -11.58 -20.38
CA ASP A 25 5.63 -12.87 -21.08
C ASP A 25 5.49 -14.05 -20.12
N SER A 26 5.79 -13.85 -18.85
CA SER A 26 5.79 -14.92 -17.83
C SER A 26 4.66 -14.81 -16.82
N VAL A 27 3.96 -13.68 -16.72
CA VAL A 27 2.87 -13.47 -15.76
C VAL A 27 1.51 -13.36 -16.45
N GLY A 28 0.45 -13.74 -15.75
CA GLY A 28 -0.92 -13.60 -16.24
C GLY A 28 -1.37 -12.15 -16.33
N HIS A 29 -2.47 -11.90 -17.05
CA HIS A 29 -3.09 -10.59 -17.15
C HIS A 29 -3.52 -10.08 -15.76
N THR A 30 -3.24 -8.81 -15.51
CA THR A 30 -3.81 -8.06 -14.39
C THR A 30 -4.24 -6.69 -14.89
N GLU A 31 -5.26 -6.12 -14.26
CA GLU A 31 -5.70 -4.76 -14.57
C GLU A 31 -4.74 -3.71 -13.99
N VAL A 32 -4.99 -2.45 -14.36
CA VAL A 32 -4.25 -1.28 -13.89
C VAL A 32 -4.12 -1.21 -12.36
N SER A 33 -2.95 -0.77 -11.90
CA SER A 33 -2.72 -0.42 -10.51
C SER A 33 -3.37 0.93 -10.20
N GLY A 34 -4.55 0.92 -9.62
CA GLY A 34 -5.34 2.11 -9.28
C GLY A 34 -6.34 1.82 -8.17
N GLY A 35 -6.81 2.86 -7.47
CA GLY A 35 -7.72 2.73 -6.34
C GLY A 35 -7.12 2.04 -5.12
N SER A 36 -5.79 1.98 -5.00
CA SER A 36 -5.06 1.35 -3.88
C SER A 36 -5.35 -0.14 -3.69
N ARG A 37 -5.82 -0.82 -4.74
CA ARG A 37 -6.36 -2.18 -4.64
C ARG A 37 -5.32 -3.31 -4.65
N ILE A 38 -4.06 -3.04 -5.02
CA ILE A 38 -3.09 -4.10 -5.34
C ILE A 38 -2.86 -5.05 -4.16
N THR A 39 -2.53 -4.53 -2.97
CA THR A 39 -2.32 -5.40 -1.81
C THR A 39 -3.56 -6.22 -1.48
N TYR A 40 -4.74 -5.60 -1.53
CA TYR A 40 -6.01 -6.24 -1.25
C TYR A 40 -6.35 -7.36 -2.26
N THR A 41 -6.27 -7.10 -3.57
CA THR A 41 -6.60 -8.08 -4.60
C THR A 41 -5.56 -9.19 -4.74
N MET A 42 -4.27 -8.81 -4.73
CA MET A 42 -3.19 -9.79 -4.88
C MET A 42 -3.07 -10.71 -3.67
N SER A 43 -3.30 -10.22 -2.45
CA SER A 43 -3.34 -11.09 -1.26
C SER A 43 -4.41 -12.16 -1.36
N ASN A 44 -5.59 -11.81 -1.91
CA ASN A 44 -6.65 -12.79 -2.18
C ASN A 44 -6.24 -13.84 -3.22
N ALA A 45 -5.62 -13.42 -4.32
CA ALA A 45 -5.14 -14.34 -5.35
C ALA A 45 -4.06 -15.28 -4.81
N VAL A 46 -3.10 -14.75 -4.05
CA VAL A 46 -2.04 -15.53 -3.39
C VAL A 46 -2.62 -16.51 -2.38
N ASN A 47 -3.56 -16.07 -1.53
CA ASN A 47 -4.24 -16.93 -0.56
C ASN A 47 -4.95 -18.11 -1.27
N GLN A 48 -5.72 -17.83 -2.34
CA GLN A 48 -6.37 -18.89 -3.13
C GLN A 48 -5.36 -19.86 -3.74
N ALA A 49 -4.25 -19.35 -4.29
CA ALA A 49 -3.20 -20.19 -4.86
C ALA A 49 -2.57 -21.07 -3.79
N CYS A 50 -2.23 -20.52 -2.62
CA CYS A 50 -1.66 -21.26 -1.50
C CYS A 50 -2.63 -22.32 -0.96
N THR A 51 -3.89 -22.01 -0.80
CA THR A 51 -4.93 -22.96 -0.36
C THR A 51 -5.04 -24.14 -1.31
N ARG A 52 -5.09 -23.88 -2.62
CA ARG A 52 -5.12 -24.93 -3.65
C ARG A 52 -3.82 -25.74 -3.64
N MET A 53 -2.68 -25.07 -3.54
CA MET A 53 -1.36 -25.71 -3.46
C MET A 53 -1.29 -26.68 -2.28
N LEU A 54 -1.70 -26.24 -1.09
CA LEU A 54 -1.72 -27.10 0.11
C LEU A 54 -2.65 -28.30 -0.04
N GLY A 55 -3.78 -28.15 -0.73
CA GLY A 55 -4.66 -29.28 -1.08
C GLY A 55 -3.93 -30.33 -1.93
N LEU A 56 -3.29 -29.89 -3.02
CA LEU A 56 -2.54 -30.80 -3.90
C LEU A 56 -1.34 -31.44 -3.20
N LEU A 57 -0.65 -30.69 -2.35
CA LEU A 57 0.48 -31.20 -1.56
C LEU A 57 0.01 -32.19 -0.48
N ARG A 58 -1.16 -32.00 0.11
CA ARG A 58 -1.78 -32.94 1.06
C ARG A 58 -2.06 -34.29 0.41
N GLU A 59 -2.60 -34.30 -0.81
CA GLU A 59 -2.85 -35.54 -1.55
C GLU A 59 -1.56 -36.28 -1.85
N ARG A 60 -0.50 -35.56 -2.24
CA ARG A 60 0.83 -36.17 -2.43
C ARG A 60 1.43 -36.73 -1.14
N ALA A 61 1.35 -35.94 -0.06
CA ALA A 61 1.86 -36.37 1.24
C ALA A 61 1.11 -37.61 1.74
N ALA A 62 -0.19 -37.68 1.56
CA ALA A 62 -1.01 -38.83 1.91
C ALA A 62 -0.60 -40.10 1.15
N ALA A 63 -0.36 -40.00 -0.16
CA ALA A 63 0.11 -41.09 -0.99
C ALA A 63 1.51 -41.58 -0.57
N GLU A 64 2.42 -40.66 -0.22
CA GLU A 64 3.77 -41.04 0.23
C GLU A 64 3.80 -41.64 1.64
N LEU A 65 2.91 -41.20 2.52
CA LEU A 65 2.79 -41.72 3.89
C LEU A 65 1.85 -42.92 4.01
N GLU A 66 1.17 -43.29 2.92
CA GLU A 66 0.18 -44.37 2.89
C GLU A 66 -0.90 -44.18 3.98
N VAL A 67 -1.56 -42.98 3.96
CA VAL A 67 -2.65 -42.60 4.85
C VAL A 67 -3.76 -41.93 4.08
N ASP A 68 -4.96 -41.79 4.66
CA ASP A 68 -6.02 -41.00 4.11
C ASP A 68 -5.63 -39.51 4.16
N PRO A 69 -5.83 -38.69 3.10
CA PRO A 69 -5.59 -37.25 3.12
C PRO A 69 -6.30 -36.51 4.25
N GLN A 70 -7.46 -36.99 4.69
CA GLN A 70 -8.22 -36.43 5.80
C GLN A 70 -7.58 -36.66 7.18
N GLU A 71 -6.70 -37.66 7.30
CA GLU A 71 -5.94 -37.90 8.51
C GLU A 71 -4.76 -36.97 8.69
N LEU A 72 -4.37 -36.24 7.61
CA LEU A 72 -3.22 -35.35 7.66
C LEU A 72 -3.61 -33.95 8.19
N GLU A 73 -2.84 -33.51 9.15
CA GLU A 73 -2.77 -32.10 9.56
C GLU A 73 -1.57 -31.42 8.89
N TYR A 74 -1.73 -30.13 8.64
CA TYR A 74 -0.64 -29.30 8.13
C TYR A 74 -0.36 -28.18 9.12
N ASP A 75 0.86 -28.11 9.56
CA ASP A 75 1.34 -27.02 10.41
C ASP A 75 2.78 -26.68 10.05
N THR A 76 3.03 -25.40 9.86
CA THR A 76 4.38 -24.80 9.73
C THR A 76 5.29 -25.55 8.76
N GLY A 77 4.77 -25.89 7.57
CA GLY A 77 5.53 -26.58 6.53
C GLY A 77 5.64 -28.10 6.69
N ILE A 78 4.86 -28.72 7.57
CA ILE A 78 4.89 -30.14 7.86
C ILE A 78 3.50 -30.74 7.75
N PHE A 79 3.38 -31.82 7.00
CA PHE A 79 2.23 -32.74 7.05
C PHE A 79 2.49 -33.84 8.06
N SER A 80 1.56 -34.07 8.97
CA SER A 80 1.65 -35.16 9.98
C SER A 80 0.31 -35.87 10.12
N SER A 81 0.36 -37.21 10.33
CA SER A 81 -0.83 -38.01 10.58
C SER A 81 -1.35 -37.78 12.01
N ARG A 82 -2.66 -37.59 12.16
CA ARG A 82 -3.34 -37.54 13.47
C ARG A 82 -3.36 -38.88 14.19
N VAL A 83 -3.23 -39.97 13.42
CA VAL A 83 -3.37 -41.35 13.93
C VAL A 83 -2.00 -41.94 14.23
N SER A 84 -0.99 -41.63 13.41
CA SER A 84 0.37 -42.20 13.49
C SER A 84 1.39 -41.07 13.56
N GLN A 85 1.86 -40.74 14.76
CA GLN A 85 2.75 -39.60 14.99
C GLN A 85 4.14 -39.72 14.30
N ASP A 86 4.57 -40.91 13.95
CA ASP A 86 5.79 -41.20 13.17
C ASP A 86 5.64 -40.88 11.69
N LYS A 87 4.40 -40.86 11.17
CA LYS A 87 4.10 -40.50 9.78
C LYS A 87 4.04 -39.00 9.60
N ARG A 88 5.16 -38.43 9.18
CA ARG A 88 5.28 -36.96 8.94
C ARG A 88 6.17 -36.67 7.73
N LEU A 89 5.90 -35.59 7.01
CA LEU A 89 6.62 -35.22 5.80
C LEU A 89 6.68 -33.69 5.68
N THR A 90 7.88 -33.16 5.43
CA THR A 90 8.05 -31.72 5.25
C THR A 90 7.80 -31.28 3.81
N LEU A 91 7.49 -30.01 3.57
CA LEU A 91 7.43 -29.44 2.23
C LEU A 91 8.75 -29.61 1.46
N THR A 92 9.90 -29.59 2.15
CA THR A 92 11.21 -29.83 1.54
C THR A 92 11.32 -31.25 1.02
N ASP A 93 10.84 -32.23 1.79
CA ASP A 93 10.87 -33.65 1.37
C ASP A 93 9.93 -33.89 0.20
N LEU A 94 8.72 -33.32 0.22
CA LEU A 94 7.80 -33.35 -0.90
C LEU A 94 8.40 -32.72 -2.17
N GLY A 95 9.09 -31.59 -2.01
CA GLY A 95 9.78 -30.93 -3.12
C GLY A 95 10.88 -31.83 -3.73
N ARG A 96 11.67 -32.50 -2.90
CA ARG A 96 12.70 -33.46 -3.38
C ARG A 96 12.08 -34.68 -4.07
N GLN A 97 10.98 -35.19 -3.56
CA GLN A 97 10.26 -36.32 -4.14
C GLN A 97 9.61 -35.96 -5.47
N SER A 98 9.11 -34.70 -5.60
CA SER A 98 8.52 -34.18 -6.84
C SER A 98 9.47 -34.25 -8.04
N LEU A 99 10.78 -34.18 -7.81
CA LEU A 99 11.78 -34.33 -8.88
C LEU A 99 11.82 -35.77 -9.46
N ARG A 100 11.36 -36.74 -8.69
CA ARG A 100 11.38 -38.17 -9.06
C ARG A 100 10.00 -38.69 -9.43
N ARG A 101 8.94 -38.10 -8.88
CA ARG A 101 7.56 -38.59 -9.05
C ARG A 101 6.61 -37.39 -9.26
N GLY A 102 5.96 -37.32 -10.40
CA GLY A 102 4.86 -36.39 -10.69
C GLY A 102 5.23 -34.96 -10.97
N GLY A 103 6.50 -34.57 -10.95
CA GLY A 103 6.97 -33.21 -11.26
C GLY A 103 6.56 -32.15 -10.23
N PRO A 104 6.87 -30.86 -10.47
CA PRO A 104 6.51 -29.75 -9.58
C PRO A 104 4.99 -29.61 -9.45
N VAL A 105 4.54 -29.22 -8.26
CA VAL A 105 3.14 -28.84 -8.05
C VAL A 105 2.95 -27.39 -8.43
N THR A 106 1.92 -27.10 -9.19
CA THR A 106 1.54 -25.74 -9.56
C THR A 106 0.10 -25.47 -9.17
N ALA A 107 -0.18 -24.26 -8.72
CA ALA A 107 -1.54 -23.81 -8.42
C ALA A 107 -1.68 -22.32 -8.80
N THR A 108 -2.87 -21.95 -9.21
CA THR A 108 -3.21 -20.58 -9.60
C THR A 108 -4.31 -20.02 -8.69
N GLY A 109 -4.24 -18.72 -8.41
CA GLY A 109 -5.31 -17.97 -7.77
C GLY A 109 -5.73 -16.81 -8.66
N ALA A 110 -7.02 -16.57 -8.76
CA ALA A 110 -7.58 -15.47 -9.54
C ALA A 110 -8.77 -14.85 -8.82
N VAL A 111 -8.85 -13.54 -8.85
CA VAL A 111 -9.92 -12.77 -8.22
C VAL A 111 -10.72 -12.07 -9.29
N ALA A 112 -11.96 -12.54 -9.53
CA ALA A 112 -12.85 -11.96 -10.54
C ALA A 112 -13.67 -10.78 -10.00
N ARG A 113 -14.01 -10.79 -8.73
CA ARG A 113 -14.84 -9.75 -8.10
C ARG A 113 -14.53 -9.66 -6.60
N MET A 114 -14.42 -8.43 -6.09
CA MET A 114 -14.22 -8.17 -4.67
C MET A 114 -15.22 -7.13 -4.18
N GLN A 115 -15.53 -7.20 -2.89
CA GLN A 115 -16.29 -6.15 -2.22
C GLN A 115 -15.40 -4.92 -2.01
N PRO A 116 -15.96 -3.72 -1.94
CA PRO A 116 -15.22 -2.53 -1.58
C PRO A 116 -14.63 -2.64 -0.17
N ALA A 117 -13.36 -2.25 -0.03
CA ALA A 117 -12.68 -2.12 1.27
C ALA A 117 -12.19 -0.68 1.43
N PRO A 118 -13.10 0.28 1.74
CA PRO A 118 -12.75 1.69 1.81
C PRO A 118 -11.71 1.94 2.90
N ALA A 119 -10.71 2.76 2.58
CA ALA A 119 -9.72 3.24 3.54
C ALA A 119 -10.13 4.62 4.07
N PHE A 120 -9.69 4.93 5.28
CA PHE A 120 -9.97 6.20 5.94
C PHE A 120 -8.67 6.85 6.37
N SER A 121 -8.58 8.17 6.22
CA SER A 121 -7.40 8.93 6.60
C SER A 121 -7.79 10.29 7.18
N ALA A 122 -7.00 10.77 8.15
CA ALA A 122 -7.10 12.10 8.71
C ALA A 122 -5.69 12.63 8.95
N HIS A 123 -5.42 13.88 8.54
CA HIS A 123 -4.12 14.52 8.74
C HIS A 123 -4.24 15.77 9.60
N VAL A 124 -3.23 15.98 10.43
CA VAL A 124 -3.09 17.17 11.28
C VAL A 124 -1.78 17.84 10.95
N VAL A 125 -1.81 19.15 10.76
CA VAL A 125 -0.62 19.93 10.42
C VAL A 125 -0.60 21.25 11.20
N ASP A 126 0.59 21.59 11.71
CA ASP A 126 0.89 22.91 12.26
C ASP A 126 1.71 23.69 11.25
N VAL A 127 1.33 24.94 11.02
CA VAL A 127 2.01 25.84 10.07
C VAL A 127 2.37 27.16 10.71
N GLU A 128 3.44 27.75 10.22
CA GLU A 128 3.80 29.14 10.39
C GLU A 128 3.66 29.85 9.05
N VAL A 129 3.00 30.98 9.03
CA VAL A 129 2.79 31.78 7.80
C VAL A 129 3.45 33.14 7.97
N ASP A 130 4.37 33.48 7.08
CA ASP A 130 4.94 34.81 6.98
C ASP A 130 3.91 35.75 6.33
N MET A 131 3.42 36.70 7.11
CA MET A 131 2.39 37.63 6.69
C MET A 131 2.88 38.70 5.68
N GLU A 132 4.20 38.88 5.54
CA GLU A 132 4.79 39.83 4.60
C GLU A 132 5.06 39.21 3.24
N THR A 133 5.31 37.92 3.18
CA THR A 133 5.69 37.19 1.95
C THR A 133 4.67 36.15 1.50
N GLY A 134 3.78 35.71 2.39
CA GLY A 134 2.87 34.60 2.14
C GLY A 134 3.53 33.22 2.21
N GLN A 135 4.80 33.13 2.64
CA GLN A 135 5.49 31.85 2.77
C GLN A 135 4.89 31.01 3.89
N VAL A 136 4.60 29.74 3.58
CA VAL A 136 4.11 28.74 4.54
C VAL A 136 5.24 27.79 4.91
N LYS A 137 5.49 27.66 6.21
CA LYS A 137 6.40 26.68 6.77
C LYS A 137 5.63 25.64 7.55
N LEU A 138 5.82 24.37 7.23
CA LEU A 138 5.24 23.26 7.99
C LEU A 138 6.11 23.02 9.23
N LEU A 139 5.51 23.03 10.41
CA LEU A 139 6.19 22.82 11.69
C LEU A 139 6.10 21.36 12.13
N ASN A 140 4.89 20.80 12.13
CA ASN A 140 4.61 19.40 12.47
C ASN A 140 3.58 18.83 11.50
N TYR A 141 3.68 17.54 11.26
CA TYR A 141 2.74 16.84 10.40
C TYR A 141 2.47 15.42 10.90
N THR A 142 1.22 15.10 11.17
CA THR A 142 0.80 13.74 11.59
C THR A 142 -0.27 13.21 10.65
N ALA A 143 -0.04 12.02 10.12
CA ALA A 143 -0.94 11.32 9.22
C ALA A 143 -1.51 10.06 9.88
N PHE A 144 -2.81 10.01 10.08
CA PHE A 144 -3.55 8.85 10.58
C PHE A 144 -4.18 8.14 9.40
N GLN A 145 -4.00 6.81 9.32
CA GLN A 145 -4.66 6.02 8.27
C GLN A 145 -5.08 4.65 8.75
N ASP A 146 -6.34 4.30 8.48
CA ASP A 146 -6.83 2.94 8.63
C ASP A 146 -6.49 2.13 7.38
N VAL A 147 -5.68 1.10 7.58
CA VAL A 147 -5.18 0.19 6.54
C VAL A 147 -5.76 -1.21 6.66
N GLY A 148 -6.74 -1.40 7.57
CA GLY A 148 -7.26 -2.70 7.94
C GLY A 148 -6.22 -3.49 8.70
N ARG A 149 -5.37 -4.25 8.02
CA ARG A 149 -4.18 -4.89 8.59
C ARG A 149 -2.92 -4.48 7.83
N ALA A 150 -1.94 -4.00 8.53
CA ALA A 150 -0.62 -3.69 7.99
C ALA A 150 0.20 -4.97 7.82
N VAL A 151 0.18 -5.56 6.62
CA VAL A 151 0.98 -6.77 6.31
C VAL A 151 2.47 -6.47 6.39
N ASN A 152 2.86 -5.26 6.03
CA ASN A 152 4.24 -4.77 6.16
C ASN A 152 4.19 -3.32 6.65
N PRO A 153 4.26 -3.07 7.97
CA PRO A 153 4.17 -1.73 8.56
C PRO A 153 5.15 -0.72 7.96
N THR A 154 6.41 -1.10 7.78
CA THR A 154 7.43 -0.20 7.20
C THR A 154 7.08 0.26 5.79
N GLN A 155 6.54 -0.63 4.94
CA GLN A 155 6.08 -0.24 3.60
C GLN A 155 4.81 0.62 3.65
N VAL A 156 3.94 0.38 4.63
CA VAL A 156 2.74 1.20 4.88
C VAL A 156 3.15 2.61 5.29
N GLU A 157 4.05 2.76 6.24
CA GLU A 157 4.61 4.07 6.64
C GLU A 157 5.18 4.83 5.45
N GLY A 158 6.00 4.17 4.63
CA GLY A 158 6.56 4.78 3.42
C GLY A 158 5.49 5.24 2.41
N GLN A 159 4.39 4.50 2.27
CA GLN A 159 3.26 4.90 1.42
C GLN A 159 2.52 6.11 2.00
N ILE A 160 2.28 6.13 3.31
CA ILE A 160 1.61 7.25 3.99
C ILE A 160 2.46 8.52 3.86
N GLN A 161 3.75 8.45 4.15
CA GLN A 161 4.68 9.57 4.02
C GLN A 161 4.76 10.07 2.58
N GLY A 162 4.94 9.17 1.61
CA GLY A 162 5.03 9.53 0.19
C GLY A 162 3.75 10.19 -0.33
N GLY A 163 2.58 9.64 0.01
CA GLY A 163 1.30 10.23 -0.37
C GLY A 163 1.05 11.60 0.29
N ALA A 164 1.40 11.74 1.56
CA ALA A 164 1.30 13.02 2.27
C ALA A 164 2.19 14.10 1.63
N VAL A 165 3.46 13.78 1.33
CA VAL A 165 4.38 14.72 0.65
C VAL A 165 3.86 15.11 -0.73
N GLN A 166 3.34 14.16 -1.49
CA GLN A 166 2.73 14.45 -2.79
C GLN A 166 1.53 15.41 -2.65
N GLY A 167 0.67 15.19 -1.66
CA GLY A 167 -0.46 16.09 -1.40
C GLY A 167 -0.04 17.46 -0.89
N ILE A 168 1.04 17.56 -0.10
CA ILE A 168 1.65 18.84 0.32
C ILE A 168 2.16 19.61 -0.90
N GLY A 169 2.89 18.92 -1.81
CA GLY A 169 3.37 19.54 -3.06
C GLY A 169 2.22 20.09 -3.90
N TRP A 170 1.19 19.29 -4.08
CA TRP A 170 0.00 19.72 -4.81
C TRP A 170 -0.71 20.92 -4.15
N ALA A 171 -0.77 20.91 -2.81
CA ALA A 171 -1.41 22.01 -2.08
C ALA A 171 -0.66 23.35 -2.15
N LEU A 172 0.69 23.31 -2.13
CA LEU A 172 1.51 24.52 -1.89
C LEU A 172 2.38 24.96 -3.07
N MET A 173 2.74 24.05 -3.98
CA MET A 173 3.83 24.34 -4.94
C MET A 173 3.50 23.95 -6.38
N GLU A 174 2.90 22.78 -6.58
CA GLU A 174 2.77 22.16 -7.90
C GLU A 174 1.63 22.78 -8.71
N GLY A 175 1.96 23.24 -9.90
CA GLY A 175 0.97 23.80 -10.82
C GLY A 175 1.56 24.03 -12.20
N TYR A 176 0.79 23.72 -13.24
CA TYR A 176 1.17 24.04 -14.60
C TYR A 176 0.85 25.49 -14.91
N GLN A 177 1.81 26.20 -15.52
CA GLN A 177 1.66 27.59 -15.96
C GLN A 177 1.62 27.63 -17.48
N PHE A 178 0.48 28.04 -18.02
CA PHE A 178 0.29 28.19 -19.46
C PHE A 178 0.26 29.67 -19.85
N SER A 179 0.90 30.01 -20.99
CA SER A 179 0.71 31.33 -21.61
C SER A 179 -0.70 31.42 -22.18
N GLU A 180 -1.09 32.66 -22.57
CA GLU A 180 -2.34 32.91 -23.29
C GLU A 180 -2.47 32.11 -24.60
N SER A 181 -1.34 31.75 -25.22
CA SER A 181 -1.32 30.91 -26.41
C SER A 181 -1.32 29.42 -26.13
N GLY A 182 -1.43 28.98 -24.87
CA GLY A 182 -1.49 27.57 -24.47
C GLY A 182 -0.13 26.87 -24.36
N VAL A 183 0.98 27.62 -24.39
CA VAL A 183 2.32 27.06 -24.23
C VAL A 183 2.62 26.88 -22.75
N LEU A 184 3.03 25.65 -22.35
CA LEU A 184 3.49 25.35 -20.99
C LEU A 184 4.81 26.06 -20.70
N GLN A 185 4.82 26.96 -19.72
CA GLN A 185 5.97 27.81 -19.39
C GLN A 185 6.95 27.14 -18.41
N ASN A 186 6.46 26.27 -17.55
CA ASN A 186 7.26 25.57 -16.53
C ASN A 186 7.41 24.08 -16.82
N ALA A 187 7.82 23.73 -18.06
CA ALA A 187 7.92 22.37 -18.55
C ALA A 187 9.17 21.60 -18.07
N ASN A 188 9.93 22.13 -17.13
CA ASN A 188 11.16 21.52 -16.62
C ASN A 188 11.23 21.57 -15.09
N LEU A 189 12.09 20.75 -14.47
CA LEU A 189 12.21 20.64 -13.00
C LEU A 189 12.88 21.85 -12.33
N LEU A 190 13.38 22.82 -13.10
CA LEU A 190 13.85 24.09 -12.54
C LEU A 190 12.66 24.98 -12.16
N ASP A 191 11.64 25.01 -12.99
CA ASP A 191 10.49 25.91 -12.87
C ASP A 191 9.26 25.22 -12.28
N TYR A 192 9.04 23.95 -12.61
CA TYR A 192 8.01 23.12 -11.93
C TYR A 192 8.52 22.68 -10.56
N LYS A 193 7.93 23.22 -9.51
CA LYS A 193 8.37 22.99 -8.14
C LYS A 193 7.71 21.74 -7.56
N THR A 194 8.54 20.86 -6.99
CA THR A 194 8.11 19.73 -6.16
C THR A 194 8.75 19.85 -4.78
N PRO A 195 8.14 19.33 -3.71
CA PRO A 195 8.74 19.37 -2.39
C PRO A 195 10.09 18.67 -2.34
N THR A 196 11.05 19.32 -1.69
CA THR A 196 12.34 18.72 -1.34
C THR A 196 12.34 18.28 0.12
N ALA A 197 13.41 17.59 0.57
CA ALA A 197 13.53 17.14 1.96
C ALA A 197 13.60 18.29 2.97
N THR A 198 13.85 19.53 2.52
CA THR A 198 13.88 20.71 3.39
C THR A 198 12.54 21.45 3.47
N ASP A 199 11.61 21.13 2.60
CA ASP A 199 10.31 21.80 2.52
C ASP A 199 9.26 21.14 3.43
N VAL A 200 9.50 19.91 3.86
CA VAL A 200 8.58 19.15 4.70
C VAL A 200 9.25 18.67 5.99
N PRO A 201 8.55 18.73 7.14
CA PRO A 201 9.04 18.12 8.37
C PRO A 201 9.01 16.59 8.25
N PHE A 202 9.54 15.89 9.26
CA PHE A 202 9.26 14.48 9.42
C PHE A 202 7.74 14.26 9.55
N ILE A 203 7.22 13.31 8.80
CA ILE A 203 5.78 12.97 8.83
C ILE A 203 5.59 11.81 9.79
N ASP A 204 4.98 12.10 10.94
CA ASP A 204 4.56 11.07 11.88
C ASP A 204 3.39 10.29 11.31
N THR A 205 3.52 8.97 11.30
CA THR A 205 2.48 8.08 10.78
C THR A 205 1.83 7.30 11.91
N VAL A 206 0.50 7.33 11.94
CA VAL A 206 -0.31 6.54 12.88
C VAL A 206 -1.12 5.54 12.08
N ILE A 207 -0.67 4.29 12.10
CA ILE A 207 -1.35 3.18 11.43
C ILE A 207 -2.49 2.68 12.32
N LEU A 208 -3.71 2.74 11.81
CA LEU A 208 -4.88 2.15 12.42
C LEU A 208 -5.21 0.84 11.71
N GLU A 209 -5.53 -0.19 12.47
CA GLU A 209 -5.80 -1.52 11.96
C GLU A 209 -7.23 -1.96 12.31
N ILE A 210 -8.22 -1.40 11.59
CA ILE A 210 -9.63 -1.80 11.71
C ILE A 210 -9.95 -2.74 10.55
N PRO A 211 -10.02 -4.06 10.77
CA PRO A 211 -10.13 -5.03 9.68
C PRO A 211 -11.34 -4.79 8.79
N ALA A 212 -11.15 -4.91 7.47
CA ALA A 212 -12.26 -4.99 6.52
C ALA A 212 -13.00 -6.33 6.69
N SER A 213 -14.29 -6.34 6.37
CA SER A 213 -15.12 -7.54 6.47
C SER A 213 -14.74 -8.63 5.47
N ASP A 214 -14.19 -8.25 4.33
CA ASP A 214 -13.86 -9.14 3.23
C ASP A 214 -12.35 -9.23 2.97
N GLY A 215 -11.97 -10.34 2.36
CA GLY A 215 -10.59 -10.61 1.99
C GLY A 215 -9.73 -11.18 3.11
N PRO A 216 -8.56 -11.74 2.77
CA PRO A 216 -7.63 -12.26 3.75
C PRO A 216 -7.12 -11.13 4.62
N TYR A 217 -7.05 -11.38 5.91
CA TYR A 217 -6.50 -10.50 6.94
C TYR A 217 -7.24 -9.17 7.17
N GLY A 218 -8.34 -8.87 6.46
CA GLY A 218 -9.04 -7.60 6.57
C GLY A 218 -8.26 -6.39 6.08
N ILE A 219 -7.41 -6.57 5.07
CA ILE A 219 -6.56 -5.52 4.48
C ILE A 219 -7.43 -4.43 3.82
N ARG A 220 -6.99 -3.17 3.91
CA ARG A 220 -7.50 -2.02 3.15
C ARG A 220 -6.41 -1.43 2.27
N GLY A 221 -6.79 -0.61 1.30
CA GLY A 221 -5.87 0.12 0.45
C GLY A 221 -5.11 1.21 1.19
N VAL A 222 -3.87 1.51 0.77
CA VAL A 222 -3.03 2.52 1.42
C VAL A 222 -2.38 3.49 0.44
N GLY A 223 -2.25 3.11 -0.84
CA GLY A 223 -1.38 3.83 -1.79
C GLY A 223 -1.83 5.24 -2.12
N GLU A 224 -3.13 5.47 -2.35
CA GLU A 224 -3.66 6.76 -2.82
C GLU A 224 -4.40 7.54 -1.74
N THR A 225 -4.83 6.90 -0.67
CA THR A 225 -5.58 7.55 0.41
C THR A 225 -4.81 8.71 1.07
N PRO A 226 -3.48 8.62 1.32
CA PRO A 226 -2.74 9.66 2.02
C PRO A 226 -2.55 10.95 1.23
N ILE A 227 -2.81 10.98 -0.07
CA ILE A 227 -2.70 12.22 -0.86
C ILE A 227 -3.91 13.16 -0.67
N ILE A 228 -5.04 12.63 -0.23
CA ILE A 228 -6.30 13.39 -0.16
C ILE A 228 -6.32 14.38 1.02
N PRO A 229 -6.01 14.01 2.28
CA PRO A 229 -6.14 14.89 3.43
C PRO A 229 -5.16 16.07 3.48
N PRO A 230 -3.96 16.07 2.89
CA PRO A 230 -3.04 17.21 2.96
C PRO A 230 -3.65 18.52 2.46
N LEU A 231 -4.41 18.47 1.37
CA LEU A 231 -5.00 19.67 0.77
C LEU A 231 -5.95 20.38 1.75
N PRO A 232 -7.00 19.72 2.29
CA PRO A 232 -7.87 20.37 3.27
C PRO A 232 -7.19 20.65 4.61
N ALA A 233 -6.24 19.83 5.05
CA ALA A 233 -5.51 20.07 6.30
C ALA A 233 -4.71 21.37 6.23
N LEU A 234 -3.94 21.57 5.15
CA LEU A 234 -3.18 22.79 4.91
C LEU A 234 -4.08 24.01 4.71
N ALA A 235 -5.16 23.89 3.93
CA ALA A 235 -6.11 24.98 3.75
C ALA A 235 -6.73 25.44 5.08
N ASN A 236 -7.00 24.51 5.99
CA ASN A 236 -7.51 24.83 7.32
C ASN A 236 -6.44 25.44 8.22
N ALA A 237 -5.23 24.90 8.24
CA ALA A 237 -4.12 25.42 9.04
C ALA A 237 -3.75 26.86 8.62
N ILE A 238 -3.65 27.11 7.31
CA ILE A 238 -3.40 28.45 6.76
C ILE A 238 -4.53 29.41 7.14
N HIS A 239 -5.78 28.97 7.02
CA HIS A 239 -6.92 29.77 7.45
C HIS A 239 -6.87 30.09 8.94
N ASN A 240 -6.51 29.17 9.80
CA ASN A 240 -6.37 29.40 11.23
C ASN A 240 -5.26 30.41 11.53
N ALA A 241 -4.14 30.33 10.82
CA ALA A 241 -3.01 31.23 11.01
C ALA A 241 -3.26 32.66 10.50
N THR A 242 -3.94 32.78 9.35
CA THR A 242 -4.07 34.06 8.64
C THR A 242 -5.48 34.60 8.64
N GLY A 243 -6.49 33.74 8.88
CA GLY A 243 -7.91 34.00 8.71
C GLY A 243 -8.33 34.14 7.24
N VAL A 244 -7.44 33.91 6.24
CA VAL A 244 -7.76 33.92 4.81
C VAL A 244 -8.18 32.55 4.33
N ARG A 245 -9.24 32.44 3.55
CA ARG A 245 -9.69 31.19 2.93
C ARG A 245 -9.36 31.20 1.45
N ILE A 246 -8.32 30.42 1.06
CA ILE A 246 -7.99 30.20 -0.33
C ILE A 246 -8.83 29.03 -0.85
N ARG A 247 -9.30 29.15 -2.09
CA ARG A 247 -10.18 28.17 -2.76
C ARG A 247 -9.60 27.64 -4.07
N GLU A 248 -8.42 28.07 -4.43
CA GLU A 248 -7.69 27.67 -5.62
C GLU A 248 -6.34 27.10 -5.23
N LEU A 249 -5.82 26.20 -6.03
CA LEU A 249 -4.53 25.55 -5.84
C LEU A 249 -3.56 25.95 -6.97
N PRO A 250 -2.26 25.99 -6.66
CA PRO A 250 -1.62 25.84 -5.36
C PRO A 250 -1.79 27.07 -4.47
N MET A 251 -1.84 26.88 -3.14
CA MET A 251 -1.83 27.94 -2.14
C MET A 251 -0.38 28.43 -1.91
N ASN A 252 0.26 28.85 -3.00
CA ASN A 252 1.65 29.31 -3.00
C ASN A 252 1.80 30.69 -2.35
N PRO A 253 3.04 31.15 -2.08
CA PRO A 253 3.28 32.44 -1.42
C PRO A 253 2.63 33.62 -2.12
N GLU A 254 2.63 33.67 -3.46
CA GLU A 254 2.02 34.75 -4.26
C GLU A 254 0.51 34.77 -4.06
N ALA A 255 -0.17 33.64 -4.18
CA ALA A 255 -1.61 33.51 -3.96
C ALA A 255 -2.02 33.93 -2.54
N LEU A 256 -1.25 33.48 -1.54
CA LEU A 256 -1.47 33.85 -0.14
C LEU A 256 -1.24 35.34 0.11
N PHE A 257 -0.15 35.89 -0.39
CA PHE A 257 0.14 37.33 -0.25
C PHE A 257 -1.00 38.20 -0.81
N HIS A 258 -1.43 37.92 -2.04
CA HIS A 258 -2.53 38.67 -2.64
C HIS A 258 -3.85 38.49 -1.88
N ALA A 259 -4.16 37.29 -1.42
CA ALA A 259 -5.36 37.05 -0.63
C ALA A 259 -5.36 37.75 0.73
N MET A 260 -4.18 37.90 1.36
CA MET A 260 -4.03 38.67 2.62
C MET A 260 -4.18 40.18 2.40
N GLN A 261 -3.64 40.71 1.29
CA GLN A 261 -3.77 42.13 0.93
C GLN A 261 -5.22 42.52 0.60
N GLY A 262 -6.00 41.66 -0.04
CA GLY A 262 -7.41 41.90 -0.36
C GLY A 262 -8.35 42.00 0.86
N ARG A 263 -7.85 41.76 2.07
CA ARG A 263 -8.59 41.99 3.33
C ARG A 263 -8.56 43.41 3.84
N GLY A 264 -7.78 44.28 3.23
CA GLY A 264 -7.65 45.71 3.58
C GLY A 264 -8.59 46.61 2.83
N GLY A 265 -9.59 46.08 2.10
CA GLY A 265 -10.60 46.86 1.37
C GLY A 265 -12.02 46.64 1.85
#